data_3b8ee440a193fb38d439485e94f8b280
#
_entry.id   3b8ee440a193fb38d439485e94f8b280
#
_cell.length_a   1.000
_cell.length_b   1.000
_cell.length_c   1.000
_cell.angle_alpha   90.00
_cell.angle_beta   90.00
_cell.angle_gamma   90.00
#
_symmetry.space_group_name_H-M   'P 1'
#
loop_
_entity.id
_entity.type
_entity.pdbx_description
1 polymer ?
#
loop_
_entity_poly.entity_id
_entity_poly.type
_entity_poly.pdbx_seq_one_letter_code
_entity_poly.pdbx_strand_id
1 'polypeptide(L)'
;MASNLVKFHSSFQFKLNTTSSLSFLGSKQQLNNLYHSIFFTKPKSDFSPLQCSLSSPTPPITKEDAVSQAKFSLSTTLEKPLNNPKLIGKIKKLKQPRFRVEIPVVDDSPSALAQLAFDIFGEMPIKRKAPNIKILLLWPNQTLTQAAQAEFEKKKSSNPIIENLDISSRIEISADVVVFMAPEASILTVMKEISDTLYPMPVVIFNPKWGFDEESSFGELSGFVGSFEVVYSFMGLEVRGILSNRKGVMFKCVKDGVLSGEKWYVFVEEDGELKVVSRFKARPSIVEVENVLYNLMAVNSPITKSAKFLKDLVSNVRGKK
;
A
#
# COMPACT_ATOMS: atom_id res chain seq x y z
N MET A 1 -9.39 -44.86 -21.49
CA MET A 1 -8.45 -44.00 -20.75
C MET A 1 -9.00 -42.59 -20.83
N ALA A 2 -9.73 -42.18 -19.82
CA ALA A 2 -10.31 -40.85 -19.75
C ALA A 2 -9.40 -39.99 -18.85
N SER A 3 -8.70 -39.06 -19.44
CA SER A 3 -7.92 -38.07 -18.71
C SER A 3 -8.86 -37.05 -18.12
N ASN A 4 -9.09 -37.13 -16.83
CA ASN A 4 -9.78 -36.09 -16.06
C ASN A 4 -8.88 -34.87 -15.97
N LEU A 5 -9.06 -33.93 -16.90
CA LEU A 5 -8.52 -32.58 -16.80
C LEU A 5 -9.35 -31.85 -15.75
N VAL A 6 -8.84 -31.78 -14.53
CA VAL A 6 -9.42 -30.92 -13.49
C VAL A 6 -9.12 -29.49 -13.90
N LYS A 7 -10.10 -28.82 -14.49
CA LYS A 7 -10.06 -27.37 -14.72
C LYS A 7 -10.21 -26.68 -13.37
N PHE A 8 -9.10 -26.23 -12.81
CA PHE A 8 -9.12 -25.31 -11.68
C PHE A 8 -9.63 -23.95 -12.16
N HIS A 9 -10.87 -23.63 -11.90
CA HIS A 9 -11.40 -22.28 -12.02
C HIS A 9 -11.05 -21.57 -10.73
N SER A 10 -9.89 -20.92 -10.73
CA SER A 10 -9.51 -20.01 -9.66
C SER A 10 -9.88 -18.60 -10.07
N SER A 11 -10.95 -18.08 -9.52
CA SER A 11 -11.23 -16.67 -9.56
C SER A 11 -10.52 -16.00 -8.38
N PHE A 12 -9.31 -15.52 -8.60
CA PHE A 12 -8.65 -14.64 -7.67
C PHE A 12 -9.21 -13.23 -7.86
N GLN A 13 -9.84 -12.69 -6.85
CA GLN A 13 -10.17 -11.28 -6.81
C GLN A 13 -9.21 -10.61 -5.83
N PHE A 14 -8.21 -9.93 -6.35
CA PHE A 14 -7.51 -8.91 -5.61
C PHE A 14 -8.50 -7.75 -5.45
N LYS A 15 -9.15 -7.67 -4.31
CA LYS A 15 -9.79 -6.42 -3.93
C LYS A 15 -8.71 -5.48 -3.42
N LEU A 16 -8.03 -4.82 -4.36
CA LEU A 16 -7.52 -3.50 -4.08
C LEU A 16 -8.73 -2.67 -3.69
N ASN A 17 -8.64 -1.84 -2.65
CA ASN A 17 -9.67 -0.86 -2.34
C ASN A 17 -9.68 0.21 -3.45
N THR A 18 -10.13 -0.18 -4.61
CA THR A 18 -10.51 0.72 -5.69
C THR A 18 -12.01 0.66 -5.76
N THR A 19 -12.65 1.72 -5.36
CA THR A 19 -14.06 1.96 -5.61
C THR A 19 -14.25 2.21 -7.11
N SER A 20 -14.10 1.18 -7.94
CA SER A 20 -14.69 1.19 -9.26
C SER A 20 -16.09 0.63 -9.11
N SER A 21 -17.06 1.47 -9.39
CA SER A 21 -18.47 1.16 -9.50
C SER A 21 -18.73 0.15 -10.63
N LEU A 22 -18.52 -1.11 -10.36
CA LEU A 22 -19.12 -2.20 -11.09
C LEU A 22 -19.91 -3.00 -10.07
N SER A 23 -21.23 -2.86 -10.20
CA SER A 23 -22.25 -3.60 -9.50
C SER A 23 -22.07 -5.10 -9.72
N PHE A 24 -21.29 -5.73 -8.85
CA PHE A 24 -21.41 -7.14 -8.56
C PHE A 24 -21.69 -7.26 -7.07
N LEU A 25 -22.80 -7.90 -6.75
CA LEU A 25 -23.28 -8.22 -5.41
C LEU A 25 -22.24 -9.06 -4.63
N GLY A 26 -21.24 -8.39 -4.14
CA GLY A 26 -20.25 -8.90 -3.22
C GLY A 26 -20.05 -7.84 -2.13
N SER A 27 -20.88 -7.95 -1.13
CA SER A 27 -21.20 -6.98 -0.09
C SER A 27 -20.00 -6.27 0.52
N LYS A 28 -20.18 -4.95 0.82
CA LYS A 28 -19.39 -4.14 1.77
C LYS A 28 -19.06 -4.90 3.09
N GLN A 29 -19.88 -5.89 3.46
CA GLN A 29 -19.63 -6.79 4.58
C GLN A 29 -18.36 -7.66 4.44
N GLN A 30 -17.95 -8.06 3.24
CA GLN A 30 -16.74 -8.89 3.08
C GLN A 30 -15.45 -8.10 3.22
N LEU A 31 -15.43 -6.85 2.75
CA LEU A 31 -14.29 -5.94 2.97
C LEU A 31 -14.18 -5.54 4.45
N ASN A 32 -15.31 -5.24 5.09
CA ASN A 32 -15.36 -4.98 6.51
C ASN A 32 -14.89 -6.19 7.33
N ASN A 33 -15.25 -7.41 6.92
CA ASN A 33 -14.80 -8.63 7.59
C ASN A 33 -13.30 -8.88 7.40
N LEU A 34 -12.73 -8.55 6.22
CA LEU A 34 -11.29 -8.66 5.98
C LEU A 34 -10.54 -7.63 6.82
N TYR A 35 -11.02 -6.38 6.84
CA TYR A 35 -10.47 -5.31 7.65
C TYR A 35 -10.59 -5.64 9.15
N HIS A 36 -11.78 -6.08 9.59
CA HIS A 36 -12.02 -6.50 10.97
C HIS A 36 -11.15 -7.69 11.38
N SER A 37 -10.94 -8.69 10.51
CA SER A 37 -10.11 -9.84 10.86
C SER A 37 -8.61 -9.50 10.91
N ILE A 38 -8.14 -8.56 10.10
CA ILE A 38 -6.72 -8.16 10.09
C ILE A 38 -6.41 -7.21 11.26
N PHE A 39 -7.33 -6.25 11.56
CA PHE A 39 -7.06 -5.20 12.54
C PHE A 39 -7.71 -5.42 13.92
N PHE A 40 -8.75 -6.25 14.05
CA PHE A 40 -9.54 -6.39 15.28
C PHE A 40 -9.50 -7.77 15.92
N THR A 41 -8.61 -8.68 15.48
CA THR A 41 -8.30 -9.85 16.29
C THR A 41 -7.63 -9.39 17.57
N LYS A 42 -8.29 -9.60 18.73
CA LYS A 42 -7.76 -9.24 20.04
C LYS A 42 -6.35 -9.80 20.21
N PRO A 43 -5.33 -8.97 20.50
CA PRO A 43 -4.02 -9.49 20.83
C PRO A 43 -4.09 -10.27 22.12
N LYS A 44 -3.62 -11.51 22.12
CA LYS A 44 -3.18 -12.17 23.36
C LYS A 44 -1.93 -11.43 23.80
N SER A 45 -2.04 -10.75 24.94
CA SER A 45 -0.93 -10.05 25.58
C SER A 45 0.07 -11.07 26.14
N ASP A 46 1.17 -11.26 25.45
CA ASP A 46 2.40 -11.74 26.05
C ASP A 46 3.56 -10.90 25.53
N PHE A 47 4.06 -10.03 26.40
CA PHE A 47 5.25 -9.25 26.17
C PHE A 47 6.47 -10.18 26.17
N SER A 48 7.14 -10.32 25.03
CA SER A 48 8.47 -10.88 24.94
C SER A 48 9.47 -9.83 24.47
N PRO A 49 10.71 -9.81 25.01
CA PRO A 49 11.63 -8.69 24.86
C PRO A 49 12.22 -8.58 23.47
N LEU A 50 12.43 -7.34 23.04
CA LEU A 50 13.08 -6.89 21.83
C LEU A 50 14.39 -7.63 21.54
N GLN A 51 14.36 -8.53 20.57
CA GLN A 51 15.57 -9.01 19.90
C GLN A 51 15.77 -8.22 18.62
N CYS A 52 16.78 -7.36 18.58
CA CYS A 52 17.30 -6.73 17.38
C CYS A 52 17.94 -7.78 16.47
N SER A 53 17.15 -8.40 15.62
CA SER A 53 17.62 -9.09 14.43
C SER A 53 17.15 -8.30 13.22
N LEU A 54 17.78 -8.46 12.07
CA LEU A 54 17.38 -7.94 10.74
C LEU A 54 15.96 -8.42 10.40
N SER A 55 14.99 -7.94 11.16
CA SER A 55 13.62 -8.41 11.21
C SER A 55 12.84 -7.87 10.01
N SER A 56 12.12 -8.77 9.36
CA SER A 56 11.04 -8.43 8.43
C SER A 56 10.22 -7.30 9.03
N PRO A 57 9.82 -6.27 8.27
CA PRO A 57 8.95 -5.25 8.80
C PRO A 57 7.65 -5.89 9.29
N THR A 58 7.23 -5.53 10.48
CA THR A 58 5.99 -6.03 11.07
C THR A 58 4.81 -5.32 10.42
N PRO A 59 3.86 -6.03 9.81
CA PRO A 59 2.65 -5.41 9.29
C PRO A 59 1.86 -4.79 10.44
N PRO A 60 1.09 -3.71 10.17
CA PRO A 60 0.27 -3.06 11.19
C PRO A 60 -0.85 -4.01 11.65
N ILE A 61 -1.20 -3.92 12.93
CA ILE A 61 -2.27 -4.71 13.53
C ILE A 61 -3.56 -3.87 13.63
N THR A 62 -3.41 -2.54 13.76
CA THR A 62 -4.52 -1.59 13.86
C THR A 62 -4.46 -0.56 12.73
N LYS A 63 -5.57 0.18 12.55
CA LYS A 63 -5.61 1.34 11.64
C LYS A 63 -4.61 2.41 12.07
N GLU A 64 -4.54 2.67 13.35
CA GLU A 64 -3.65 3.65 13.96
C GLU A 64 -2.17 3.28 13.73
N ASP A 65 -1.82 1.99 13.81
CA ASP A 65 -0.49 1.49 13.47
C ASP A 65 -0.18 1.71 11.99
N ALA A 66 -1.12 1.41 11.09
CA ALA A 66 -0.96 1.61 9.65
C ALA A 66 -0.73 3.09 9.33
N VAL A 67 -1.53 3.98 9.92
CA VAL A 67 -1.40 5.44 9.78
C VAL A 67 -0.04 5.91 10.32
N SER A 68 0.34 5.46 11.50
CA SER A 68 1.62 5.82 12.13
C SER A 68 2.82 5.36 11.31
N GLN A 69 2.80 4.11 10.82
CA GLN A 69 3.86 3.57 9.95
C GLN A 69 3.95 4.33 8.62
N ALA A 70 2.82 4.62 7.98
CA ALA A 70 2.78 5.35 6.71
C ALA A 70 3.27 6.80 6.89
N LYS A 71 2.81 7.49 7.94
CA LYS A 71 3.26 8.84 8.30
C LYS A 71 4.77 8.87 8.50
N PHE A 72 5.32 7.94 9.29
CA PHE A 72 6.75 7.85 9.55
C PHE A 72 7.56 7.53 8.28
N SER A 73 7.11 6.55 7.49
CA SER A 73 7.74 6.16 6.25
C SER A 73 7.81 7.32 5.24
N LEU A 74 6.71 8.04 5.07
CA LEU A 74 6.68 9.18 4.16
C LEU A 74 7.51 10.36 4.68
N SER A 75 7.42 10.68 5.97
CA SER A 75 8.18 11.80 6.56
C SER A 75 9.69 11.61 6.43
N THR A 76 10.21 10.44 6.80
CA THR A 76 11.65 10.13 6.70
C THR A 76 12.13 10.11 5.24
N THR A 77 11.28 9.67 4.31
CA THR A 77 11.60 9.68 2.88
C THR A 77 11.65 11.10 2.30
N LEU A 78 10.78 12.00 2.76
CA LEU A 78 10.74 13.40 2.34
C LEU A 78 11.90 14.23 2.90
N GLU A 79 12.50 13.84 4.01
CA GLU A 79 13.60 14.60 4.66
C GLU A 79 14.78 14.86 3.69
N LYS A 80 15.18 13.86 2.91
CA LYS A 80 16.32 13.96 2.01
C LYS A 80 16.11 14.99 0.89
N PRO A 81 15.05 14.92 0.09
CA PRO A 81 14.81 15.90 -0.96
C PRO A 81 14.53 17.30 -0.41
N LEU A 82 13.88 17.43 0.74
CA LEU A 82 13.56 18.72 1.35
C LEU A 82 14.78 19.43 1.97
N ASN A 83 15.77 18.67 2.46
CA ASN A 83 16.99 19.22 3.05
C ASN A 83 18.11 19.48 2.03
N ASN A 84 18.04 18.90 0.83
CA ASN A 84 19.08 19.00 -0.20
C ASN A 84 18.55 19.51 -1.56
N PRO A 85 17.80 20.61 -1.62
CA PRO A 85 17.23 21.10 -2.88
C PRO A 85 18.29 21.51 -3.91
N LYS A 86 19.50 21.89 -3.47
CA LYS A 86 20.61 22.33 -4.35
C LYS A 86 21.30 21.21 -5.12
N LEU A 87 21.19 19.97 -4.69
CA LEU A 87 21.68 18.82 -5.45
C LEU A 87 20.85 18.58 -6.72
N ILE A 88 19.66 19.13 -6.77
CA ILE A 88 18.69 18.97 -7.85
C ILE A 88 19.08 19.80 -9.09
N GLY A 89 19.82 20.91 -8.94
CA GLY A 89 20.15 21.83 -10.05
C GLY A 89 21.54 21.70 -10.68
N LYS A 90 22.48 20.94 -10.11
CA LYS A 90 23.90 20.96 -10.53
C LYS A 90 24.42 19.69 -11.21
N ILE A 91 23.71 18.60 -11.17
CA ILE A 91 24.14 17.33 -11.77
C ILE A 91 23.02 16.83 -12.69
N LYS A 92 23.35 16.58 -13.96
CA LYS A 92 22.52 15.99 -15.03
C LYS A 92 21.11 15.58 -14.59
N LYS A 93 20.07 16.30 -15.02
CA LYS A 93 18.62 15.95 -14.90
C LYS A 93 18.32 14.94 -13.80
N LEU A 94 18.43 15.36 -12.53
CA LEU A 94 18.02 14.52 -11.41
C LEU A 94 16.52 14.24 -11.55
N LYS A 95 16.14 13.00 -11.44
CA LYS A 95 14.74 12.59 -11.47
C LYS A 95 13.99 13.28 -10.32
N GLN A 96 12.86 13.91 -10.62
CA GLN A 96 11.97 14.47 -9.60
C GLN A 96 11.62 13.39 -8.56
N PRO A 97 11.73 13.69 -7.25
CA PRO A 97 11.29 12.75 -6.21
C PRO A 97 9.78 12.51 -6.31
N ARG A 98 9.38 11.27 -6.58
CA ARG A 98 7.98 10.86 -6.74
C ARG A 98 7.73 9.67 -5.83
N PHE A 99 6.78 9.82 -4.90
CA PHE A 99 6.49 8.82 -3.88
C PHE A 99 5.04 8.39 -3.91
N ARG A 100 4.78 7.19 -3.43
CA ARG A 100 3.42 6.63 -3.35
C ARG A 100 3.18 6.00 -1.99
N VAL A 101 2.00 6.28 -1.42
CA VAL A 101 1.51 5.72 -0.17
C VAL A 101 0.16 5.06 -0.40
N GLU A 102 -0.01 3.84 0.09
CA GLU A 102 -1.24 3.07 -0.04
C GLU A 102 -1.63 2.51 1.32
N ILE A 103 -2.76 2.99 1.85
CA ILE A 103 -3.36 2.54 3.11
C ILE A 103 -4.76 2.03 2.81
N PRO A 104 -5.19 0.88 3.40
CA PRO A 104 -6.56 0.41 3.19
C PRO A 104 -7.57 1.43 3.73
N VAL A 105 -8.59 1.71 2.92
CA VAL A 105 -9.70 2.58 3.27
C VAL A 105 -10.97 1.74 3.31
N VAL A 106 -11.62 1.69 4.46
CA VAL A 106 -12.88 0.95 4.66
C VAL A 106 -14.07 1.82 4.29
N ASP A 107 -14.00 3.10 4.65
CA ASP A 107 -14.98 4.13 4.35
C ASP A 107 -14.34 5.18 3.45
N ASP A 108 -14.82 5.28 2.22
CA ASP A 108 -14.38 6.24 1.21
C ASP A 108 -15.23 7.53 1.19
N SER A 109 -16.03 7.73 2.24
CA SER A 109 -16.78 8.98 2.40
C SER A 109 -15.83 10.19 2.46
N PRO A 110 -16.27 11.36 1.99
CA PRO A 110 -15.44 12.57 2.03
C PRO A 110 -14.89 12.89 3.42
N SER A 111 -15.69 12.68 4.48
CA SER A 111 -15.27 12.89 5.86
C SER A 111 -14.20 11.90 6.33
N ALA A 112 -14.33 10.62 5.98
CA ALA A 112 -13.36 9.59 6.35
C ALA A 112 -12.02 9.79 5.64
N LEU A 113 -12.04 10.17 4.35
CA LEU A 113 -10.84 10.50 3.59
C LEU A 113 -10.16 11.77 4.10
N ALA A 114 -10.95 12.80 4.46
CA ALA A 114 -10.44 14.04 5.07
C ALA A 114 -9.77 13.75 6.42
N GLN A 115 -10.41 12.92 7.26
CA GLN A 115 -9.84 12.48 8.53
C GLN A 115 -8.53 11.73 8.33
N LEU A 116 -8.47 10.78 7.40
CA LEU A 116 -7.25 10.03 7.09
C LEU A 116 -6.13 10.95 6.60
N ALA A 117 -6.47 11.93 5.73
CA ALA A 117 -5.51 12.94 5.29
C ALA A 117 -4.95 13.74 6.46
N PHE A 118 -5.81 14.16 7.39
CA PHE A 118 -5.36 14.87 8.59
C PHE A 118 -4.47 13.98 9.46
N ASP A 119 -4.84 12.72 9.68
CA ASP A 119 -4.09 11.79 10.51
C ASP A 119 -2.67 11.54 9.95
N ILE A 120 -2.49 11.60 8.62
CA ILE A 120 -1.18 11.46 7.96
C ILE A 120 -0.41 12.78 7.90
N PHE A 121 -1.04 13.85 7.40
CA PHE A 121 -0.34 15.09 7.03
C PHE A 121 -0.42 16.17 8.11
N GLY A 122 -1.46 16.18 8.95
CA GLY A 122 -1.72 17.25 9.91
C GLY A 122 -0.58 17.51 10.89
N GLU A 123 0.14 16.49 11.31
CA GLU A 123 1.28 16.57 12.23
C GLU A 123 2.41 15.68 11.76
N MET A 124 2.91 15.92 10.56
CA MET A 124 3.96 15.08 9.98
C MET A 124 5.34 15.44 10.53
N PRO A 125 6.07 14.51 11.18
CA PRO A 125 7.35 14.78 11.84
C PRO A 125 8.51 14.83 10.83
N ILE A 126 8.53 15.82 9.95
CA ILE A 126 9.61 16.01 8.98
C ILE A 126 10.73 16.85 9.60
N LYS A 127 11.92 16.27 9.72
CA LYS A 127 13.11 16.98 10.20
C LYS A 127 13.69 17.82 9.08
N ARG A 128 13.50 19.14 9.14
CA ARG A 128 14.01 20.09 8.18
C ARG A 128 14.82 21.21 8.86
N LYS A 129 15.83 21.70 8.14
CA LYS A 129 16.64 22.86 8.57
C LYS A 129 15.89 24.20 8.50
N ALA A 130 14.90 24.30 7.58
CA ALA A 130 14.06 25.49 7.43
C ALA A 130 12.77 25.33 8.24
N PRO A 131 12.26 26.40 8.87
CA PRO A 131 10.98 26.37 9.55
C PRO A 131 9.83 26.24 8.53
N ASN A 132 8.72 25.68 8.96
CA ASN A 132 7.44 25.62 8.24
C ASN A 132 7.49 25.02 6.84
N ILE A 133 7.21 23.73 6.78
CA ILE A 133 7.01 23.02 5.51
C ILE A 133 5.60 23.30 5.03
N LYS A 134 5.46 23.69 3.75
CA LYS A 134 4.17 23.81 3.08
C LYS A 134 3.86 22.53 2.31
N ILE A 135 2.76 21.87 2.65
CA ILE A 135 2.23 20.71 1.93
C ILE A 135 0.91 21.10 1.28
N LEU A 136 0.83 20.92 -0.03
CA LEU A 136 -0.39 21.14 -0.79
C LEU A 136 -1.05 19.78 -1.06
N LEU A 137 -2.28 19.60 -0.59
CA LEU A 137 -3.12 18.44 -0.86
C LEU A 137 -4.07 18.76 -2.01
N LEU A 138 -3.89 18.09 -3.14
CA LEU A 138 -4.74 18.24 -4.33
C LEU A 138 -5.78 17.14 -4.37
N TRP A 139 -7.03 17.54 -4.28
CA TRP A 139 -8.18 16.65 -4.28
C TRP A 139 -8.83 16.57 -5.68
N PRO A 140 -9.40 15.40 -6.07
CA PRO A 140 -9.96 15.21 -7.40
C PRO A 140 -11.22 16.00 -7.67
N ASN A 141 -11.90 16.52 -6.64
CA ASN A 141 -13.13 17.29 -6.77
C ASN A 141 -13.39 18.19 -5.57
N GLN A 142 -14.30 19.14 -5.76
CA GLN A 142 -14.65 20.16 -4.76
C GLN A 142 -15.29 19.58 -3.48
N THR A 143 -16.07 18.50 -3.58
CA THR A 143 -16.71 17.87 -2.41
C THR A 143 -15.67 17.35 -1.42
N LEU A 144 -14.65 16.65 -1.93
CA LEU A 144 -13.54 16.15 -1.11
C LEU A 144 -12.70 17.31 -0.56
N THR A 145 -12.45 18.34 -1.37
CA THR A 145 -11.72 19.54 -0.94
C THR A 145 -12.41 20.25 0.22
N GLN A 146 -13.71 20.48 0.13
CA GLN A 146 -14.48 21.13 1.20
C GLN A 146 -14.48 20.31 2.49
N ALA A 147 -14.66 19.00 2.39
CA ALA A 147 -14.59 18.12 3.55
C ALA A 147 -13.21 18.18 4.23
N ALA A 148 -12.14 18.20 3.42
CA ALA A 148 -10.77 18.31 3.94
C ALA A 148 -10.54 19.67 4.59
N GLN A 149 -10.92 20.78 3.95
CA GLN A 149 -10.80 22.12 4.52
C GLN A 149 -11.48 22.20 5.88
N ALA A 150 -12.74 21.73 5.98
CA ALA A 150 -13.48 21.73 7.25
C ALA A 150 -12.80 20.89 8.34
N GLU A 151 -12.23 19.73 8.00
CA GLU A 151 -11.54 18.87 8.96
C GLU A 151 -10.23 19.50 9.46
N PHE A 152 -9.44 20.09 8.54
CA PHE A 152 -8.18 20.75 8.91
C PHE A 152 -8.39 22.04 9.70
N GLU A 153 -9.43 22.81 9.39
CA GLU A 153 -9.81 24.00 10.16
C GLU A 153 -10.25 23.63 11.58
N LYS A 154 -11.05 22.59 11.73
CA LYS A 154 -11.52 22.09 13.03
C LYS A 154 -10.36 21.69 13.96
N LYS A 155 -9.33 21.07 13.42
CA LYS A 155 -8.23 20.49 14.20
C LYS A 155 -7.00 21.39 14.35
N LYS A 156 -6.92 22.50 13.61
CA LYS A 156 -5.83 23.51 13.65
C LYS A 156 -4.43 22.91 13.72
N SER A 157 -3.95 22.40 12.57
CA SER A 157 -2.54 22.02 12.44
C SER A 157 -1.64 23.25 12.34
N SER A 158 -0.58 23.30 13.12
CA SER A 158 0.37 24.42 13.11
C SER A 158 1.65 24.16 12.34
N ASN A 159 2.03 22.90 12.17
CA ASN A 159 3.23 22.50 11.43
C ASN A 159 3.13 21.02 11.02
N PRO A 160 3.20 20.67 9.73
CA PRO A 160 3.40 21.54 8.56
C PRO A 160 2.17 22.44 8.26
N ILE A 161 2.38 23.47 7.43
CA ILE A 161 1.29 24.29 6.88
C ILE A 161 0.63 23.48 5.78
N ILE A 162 -0.66 23.15 5.93
CA ILE A 162 -1.41 22.34 4.97
C ILE A 162 -2.40 23.23 4.22
N GLU A 163 -2.38 23.12 2.90
CA GLU A 163 -3.35 23.76 2.02
C GLU A 163 -4.13 22.67 1.27
N ASN A 164 -5.46 22.78 1.23
CA ASN A 164 -6.34 21.84 0.54
C ASN A 164 -6.99 22.53 -0.66
N LEU A 165 -6.71 22.04 -1.87
CA LEU A 165 -7.23 22.60 -3.10
C LEU A 165 -7.82 21.51 -4.02
N ASP A 166 -8.78 21.93 -4.84
CA ASP A 166 -9.25 21.13 -5.95
C ASP A 166 -8.20 21.12 -7.08
N ILE A 167 -7.97 19.98 -7.71
CA ILE A 167 -6.96 19.83 -8.77
C ILE A 167 -7.23 20.71 -9.99
N SER A 168 -8.46 21.12 -10.21
CA SER A 168 -8.86 22.03 -11.28
C SER A 168 -8.58 23.50 -10.99
N SER A 169 -8.20 23.83 -9.76
CA SER A 169 -7.91 25.22 -9.36
C SER A 169 -6.69 25.76 -10.07
N ARG A 170 -6.83 26.93 -10.73
CA ARG A 170 -5.71 27.65 -11.33
C ARG A 170 -5.01 28.50 -10.26
N ILE A 171 -4.01 27.94 -9.62
CA ILE A 171 -3.27 28.62 -8.54
C ILE A 171 -1.78 28.55 -8.82
N GLU A 172 -1.07 29.65 -8.52
CA GLU A 172 0.38 29.59 -8.40
C GLU A 172 0.76 28.70 -7.23
N ILE A 173 1.25 27.50 -7.55
CA ILE A 173 1.58 26.49 -6.55
C ILE A 173 2.87 26.91 -5.86
N SER A 174 2.75 27.41 -4.63
CA SER A 174 3.89 27.68 -3.73
C SER A 174 3.87 26.68 -2.58
N ALA A 175 4.39 25.48 -2.81
CA ALA A 175 4.45 24.43 -1.81
C ALA A 175 5.81 23.72 -1.84
N ASP A 176 6.23 23.13 -0.72
CA ASP A 176 7.45 22.31 -0.65
C ASP A 176 7.20 20.86 -1.08
N VAL A 177 5.97 20.37 -0.90
CA VAL A 177 5.50 19.03 -1.29
C VAL A 177 4.10 19.14 -1.84
N VAL A 178 3.83 18.43 -2.93
CA VAL A 178 2.47 18.29 -3.46
C VAL A 178 2.01 16.85 -3.38
N VAL A 179 0.78 16.66 -2.90
CA VAL A 179 0.17 15.34 -2.72
C VAL A 179 -1.13 15.26 -3.51
N PHE A 180 -1.20 14.32 -4.43
CA PHE A 180 -2.45 13.96 -5.11
C PHE A 180 -3.23 12.99 -4.24
N MET A 181 -4.36 13.44 -3.71
CA MET A 181 -5.20 12.71 -2.75
C MET A 181 -6.24 11.86 -3.47
N ALA A 182 -6.21 10.55 -3.26
CA ALA A 182 -7.16 9.59 -3.83
C ALA A 182 -7.47 9.84 -5.33
N PRO A 183 -6.43 10.05 -6.17
CA PRO A 183 -6.65 10.41 -7.57
C PRO A 183 -7.29 9.27 -8.36
N GLU A 184 -8.10 9.64 -9.35
CA GLU A 184 -8.68 8.73 -10.32
C GLU A 184 -7.85 8.69 -11.62
N ALA A 185 -7.97 7.61 -12.39
CA ALA A 185 -7.24 7.46 -13.66
C ALA A 185 -7.58 8.58 -14.68
N SER A 186 -8.79 9.11 -14.62
CA SER A 186 -9.29 10.21 -15.48
C SER A 186 -8.47 11.50 -15.36
N ILE A 187 -7.82 11.76 -14.22
CA ILE A 187 -7.05 12.99 -13.97
C ILE A 187 -5.53 12.82 -14.16
N LEU A 188 -5.05 11.66 -14.63
CA LEU A 188 -3.62 11.37 -14.78
C LEU A 188 -2.88 12.36 -15.67
N THR A 189 -3.50 12.86 -16.75
CA THR A 189 -2.92 13.87 -17.63
C THR A 189 -2.65 15.16 -16.87
N VAL A 190 -3.64 15.64 -16.11
CA VAL A 190 -3.53 16.85 -15.30
C VAL A 190 -2.47 16.67 -14.19
N MET A 191 -2.44 15.51 -13.54
CA MET A 191 -1.40 15.19 -12.55
C MET A 191 0.00 15.25 -13.15
N LYS A 192 0.18 14.74 -14.36
CA LYS A 192 1.47 14.79 -15.06
C LYS A 192 1.86 16.23 -15.37
N GLU A 193 0.96 17.04 -15.91
CA GLU A 193 1.20 18.46 -16.21
C GLU A 193 1.59 19.25 -14.96
N ILE A 194 0.84 19.09 -13.87
CA ILE A 194 1.16 19.70 -12.58
C ILE A 194 2.53 19.23 -12.08
N SER A 195 2.82 17.94 -12.13
CA SER A 195 4.10 17.39 -11.67
C SER A 195 5.28 17.95 -12.47
N ASP A 196 5.13 18.08 -13.77
CA ASP A 196 6.19 18.61 -14.64
C ASP A 196 6.46 20.12 -14.39
N THR A 197 5.43 20.91 -14.05
CA THR A 197 5.59 22.32 -13.67
C THR A 197 6.23 22.49 -12.29
N LEU A 198 6.07 21.52 -11.41
CA LEU A 198 6.61 21.55 -10.04
C LEU A 198 8.03 21.05 -9.92
N TYR A 199 8.63 20.58 -11.02
CA TYR A 199 10.03 20.14 -10.97
C TYR A 199 10.92 21.25 -10.38
N PRO A 200 11.79 20.96 -9.40
CA PRO A 200 12.21 19.65 -8.89
C PRO A 200 11.53 19.19 -7.57
N MET A 201 10.43 19.79 -7.19
CA MET A 201 9.78 19.53 -5.90
C MET A 201 9.26 18.08 -5.78
N PRO A 202 9.28 17.49 -4.58
CA PRO A 202 8.70 16.18 -4.31
C PRO A 202 7.19 16.15 -4.59
N VAL A 203 6.75 15.07 -5.23
CA VAL A 203 5.35 14.81 -5.53
C VAL A 203 4.96 13.46 -4.94
N VAL A 204 3.78 13.38 -4.35
CA VAL A 204 3.26 12.17 -3.70
C VAL A 204 1.90 11.78 -4.31
N ILE A 205 1.70 10.50 -4.57
CA ILE A 205 0.37 9.91 -4.78
C ILE A 205 -0.06 9.24 -3.48
N PHE A 206 -1.24 9.58 -3.00
CA PHE A 206 -1.82 9.00 -1.80
C PHE A 206 -3.12 8.28 -2.15
N ASN A 207 -3.18 6.97 -1.91
CA ASN A 207 -4.35 6.12 -2.14
C ASN A 207 -5.01 6.31 -3.52
N PRO A 208 -4.31 6.03 -4.63
CA PRO A 208 -4.92 6.09 -5.96
C PRO A 208 -6.12 5.16 -6.06
N LYS A 209 -7.14 5.57 -6.81
CA LYS A 209 -8.38 4.80 -7.00
C LYS A 209 -8.30 3.79 -8.16
N TRP A 210 -7.14 3.55 -8.70
CA TRP A 210 -6.92 2.51 -9.72
C TRP A 210 -6.13 1.33 -9.16
N GLY A 211 -6.33 0.15 -9.77
CA GLY A 211 -5.58 -1.04 -9.46
C GLY A 211 -4.15 -1.00 -9.99
N PHE A 212 -3.24 -1.68 -9.31
CA PHE A 212 -1.86 -1.80 -9.79
C PHE A 212 -1.76 -2.51 -11.15
N ASP A 213 -2.62 -3.48 -11.41
CA ASP A 213 -2.75 -4.20 -12.67
C ASP A 213 -3.27 -3.31 -13.82
N GLU A 214 -4.04 -2.28 -13.51
CA GLU A 214 -4.53 -1.31 -14.48
C GLU A 214 -3.44 -0.38 -15.01
N GLU A 215 -2.34 -0.19 -14.27
CA GLU A 215 -1.29 0.80 -14.58
C GLU A 215 -0.62 0.56 -15.94
N SER A 216 -0.51 -0.69 -16.36
CA SER A 216 0.02 -1.05 -17.68
C SER A 216 -0.88 -0.62 -18.84
N SER A 217 -2.19 -0.40 -18.59
CA SER A 217 -3.18 0.00 -19.57
C SER A 217 -3.25 1.52 -19.81
N PHE A 218 -2.55 2.33 -19.02
CA PHE A 218 -2.59 3.81 -19.13
C PHE A 218 -1.78 4.37 -20.32
N GLY A 219 -1.30 3.53 -21.24
CA GLY A 219 -0.59 3.94 -22.43
C GLY A 219 0.66 4.78 -22.10
N GLU A 220 0.76 5.98 -22.67
CA GLU A 220 1.90 6.89 -22.44
C GLU A 220 2.04 7.34 -20.98
N LEU A 221 0.96 7.30 -20.19
CA LEU A 221 0.98 7.68 -18.78
C LEU A 221 1.46 6.55 -17.86
N SER A 222 1.57 5.30 -18.36
CA SER A 222 2.09 4.16 -17.57
C SER A 222 3.48 4.45 -17.02
N GLY A 223 4.36 5.07 -17.82
CA GLY A 223 5.71 5.47 -17.38
C GLY A 223 5.69 6.56 -16.31
N PHE A 224 4.71 7.48 -16.36
CA PHE A 224 4.53 8.50 -15.33
C PHE A 224 4.10 7.85 -14.01
N VAL A 225 3.05 7.04 -14.01
CA VAL A 225 2.55 6.33 -12.82
C VAL A 225 3.61 5.40 -12.24
N GLY A 226 4.27 4.59 -13.08
CA GLY A 226 5.34 3.68 -12.67
C GLY A 226 6.60 4.38 -12.16
N SER A 227 6.71 5.71 -12.32
CA SER A 227 7.83 6.48 -11.79
C SER A 227 7.72 6.80 -10.30
N PHE A 228 6.57 6.58 -9.68
CA PHE A 228 6.35 6.80 -8.25
C PHE A 228 6.85 5.63 -7.43
N GLU A 229 7.84 5.89 -6.59
CA GLU A 229 8.40 4.90 -5.66
C GLU A 229 7.43 4.66 -4.50
N VAL A 230 6.98 3.43 -4.32
CA VAL A 230 6.12 3.07 -3.19
C VAL A 230 6.94 3.09 -1.91
N VAL A 231 6.60 3.98 -0.99
CA VAL A 231 7.27 4.10 0.32
C VAL A 231 6.52 3.35 1.41
N TYR A 232 5.21 3.30 1.29
CA TYR A 232 4.34 2.51 2.17
C TYR A 232 3.20 1.92 1.37
N SER A 233 2.95 0.64 1.57
CA SER A 233 1.79 -0.05 1.01
C SER A 233 1.36 -1.18 1.93
N PHE A 234 0.10 -1.20 2.30
CA PHE A 234 -0.54 -2.27 3.06
C PHE A 234 -1.84 -2.64 2.36
N MET A 235 -1.83 -3.76 1.65
CA MET A 235 -2.96 -4.22 0.83
C MET A 235 -3.42 -5.59 1.28
N GLY A 236 -4.70 -5.70 1.64
CA GLY A 236 -5.32 -6.99 1.92
C GLY A 236 -5.44 -7.86 0.67
N LEU A 237 -5.21 -9.14 0.83
CA LEU A 237 -5.32 -10.18 -0.18
C LEU A 237 -6.36 -11.21 0.28
N GLU A 238 -7.25 -11.59 -0.61
CA GLU A 238 -8.14 -12.72 -0.39
C GLU A 238 -7.97 -13.72 -1.53
N VAL A 239 -7.60 -14.94 -1.18
CA VAL A 239 -7.44 -16.04 -2.12
C VAL A 239 -8.55 -17.03 -1.90
N ARG A 240 -9.37 -17.22 -2.92
CA ARG A 240 -10.46 -18.20 -2.90
C ARG A 240 -10.03 -19.46 -3.63
N GLY A 241 -9.77 -20.52 -2.87
CA GLY A 241 -9.57 -21.86 -3.41
C GLY A 241 -10.85 -22.68 -3.36
N ILE A 242 -10.84 -23.84 -4.02
CA ILE A 242 -12.00 -24.74 -4.08
C ILE A 242 -12.39 -25.25 -2.68
N LEU A 243 -11.40 -25.45 -1.79
CA LEU A 243 -11.62 -26.06 -0.47
C LEU A 243 -11.32 -25.11 0.70
N SER A 244 -10.72 -23.97 0.45
CA SER A 244 -10.39 -23.01 1.53
C SER A 244 -10.18 -21.61 0.98
N ASN A 245 -10.61 -20.62 1.77
CA ASN A 245 -10.26 -19.23 1.56
C ASN A 245 -9.05 -18.91 2.43
N ARG A 246 -8.08 -18.19 1.85
CA ARG A 246 -6.92 -17.69 2.58
C ARG A 246 -6.92 -16.18 2.51
N LYS A 247 -6.66 -15.57 3.66
CA LYS A 247 -6.46 -14.13 3.76
C LYS A 247 -4.97 -13.84 3.91
N GLY A 248 -4.56 -12.71 3.42
CA GLY A 248 -3.17 -12.30 3.50
C GLY A 248 -3.01 -10.81 3.26
N VAL A 249 -1.76 -10.39 3.18
CA VAL A 249 -1.38 -8.99 3.01
C VAL A 249 -0.16 -8.90 2.12
N MET A 250 -0.20 -7.97 1.18
CA MET A 250 1.00 -7.48 0.50
C MET A 250 1.45 -6.19 1.18
N PHE A 251 2.70 -6.17 1.63
CA PHE A 251 3.20 -5.11 2.51
C PHE A 251 4.57 -4.60 2.09
N LYS A 252 4.73 -3.29 2.12
CA LYS A 252 6.00 -2.59 2.02
C LYS A 252 6.01 -1.41 2.99
N CYS A 253 7.13 -1.21 3.70
CA CYS A 253 7.32 -0.08 4.59
C CYS A 253 8.79 0.34 4.56
N VAL A 254 9.07 1.55 4.08
CA VAL A 254 10.40 2.16 4.11
C VAL A 254 10.63 2.77 5.49
N LYS A 255 11.61 2.30 6.24
CA LYS A 255 11.82 2.73 7.64
C LYS A 255 12.69 3.98 7.76
N ASP A 256 13.79 4.06 7.00
CA ASP A 256 14.83 5.07 7.20
C ASP A 256 14.94 6.05 6.01
N GLY A 257 13.87 6.20 5.24
CA GLY A 257 13.88 7.04 4.04
C GLY A 257 14.82 6.52 2.93
N VAL A 258 15.35 5.30 3.07
CA VAL A 258 16.22 4.66 2.08
C VAL A 258 15.41 3.68 1.27
N LEU A 259 15.14 4.04 0.01
CA LEU A 259 14.32 3.22 -0.89
C LEU A 259 15.04 1.96 -1.38
N SER A 260 16.38 2.02 -1.50
CA SER A 260 17.19 0.91 -1.99
C SER A 260 17.32 -0.18 -0.93
N GLY A 261 16.94 -1.40 -1.30
CA GLY A 261 17.05 -2.57 -0.42
C GLY A 261 15.79 -2.95 0.30
N GLU A 262 14.80 -2.06 0.39
CA GLU A 262 13.49 -2.39 0.95
C GLU A 262 12.71 -3.33 0.03
N LYS A 263 12.18 -4.38 0.65
CA LYS A 263 11.48 -5.46 -0.04
C LYS A 263 9.98 -5.36 0.11
N TRP A 264 9.29 -5.97 -0.82
CA TRP A 264 7.88 -6.30 -0.69
C TRP A 264 7.76 -7.64 0.03
N TYR A 265 6.77 -7.75 0.91
CA TYR A 265 6.47 -8.95 1.67
C TYR A 265 5.05 -9.40 1.35
N VAL A 266 4.88 -10.70 1.20
CA VAL A 266 3.56 -11.35 1.16
C VAL A 266 3.40 -12.12 2.45
N PHE A 267 2.33 -11.81 3.18
CA PHE A 267 1.92 -12.50 4.40
C PHE A 267 0.63 -13.26 4.13
N VAL A 268 0.45 -14.35 4.85
CA VAL A 268 -0.81 -15.10 4.90
C VAL A 268 -1.22 -15.23 6.36
N GLU A 269 -2.52 -15.11 6.61
CA GLU A 269 -3.11 -15.33 7.92
C GLU A 269 -3.22 -16.84 8.19
N GLU A 270 -2.54 -17.30 9.24
CA GLU A 270 -2.62 -18.65 9.77
C GLU A 270 -2.80 -18.56 11.28
N ASP A 271 -3.86 -19.18 11.78
CA ASP A 271 -4.20 -19.21 13.22
C ASP A 271 -4.34 -17.81 13.85
N GLY A 272 -4.80 -16.82 13.06
CA GLY A 272 -4.97 -15.43 13.49
C GLY A 272 -3.68 -14.60 13.49
N GLU A 273 -2.58 -15.13 12.97
CA GLU A 273 -1.30 -14.43 12.84
C GLU A 273 -0.88 -14.27 11.37
N LEU A 274 -0.25 -13.15 11.04
CA LEU A 274 0.30 -12.90 9.72
C LEU A 274 1.72 -13.48 9.62
N LYS A 275 1.88 -14.54 8.81
CA LYS A 275 3.18 -15.18 8.55
C LYS A 275 3.73 -14.81 7.19
N VAL A 276 5.01 -14.45 7.12
CA VAL A 276 5.70 -14.16 5.85
C VAL A 276 5.80 -15.43 5.02
N VAL A 277 5.25 -15.40 3.81
CA VAL A 277 5.33 -16.53 2.86
C VAL A 277 6.23 -16.23 1.67
N SER A 278 6.47 -14.96 1.35
CA SER A 278 7.40 -14.58 0.28
C SER A 278 7.95 -13.16 0.43
N ARG A 279 9.07 -12.89 -0.27
CA ARG A 279 9.74 -11.58 -0.32
C ARG A 279 10.16 -11.28 -1.74
N PHE A 280 9.88 -10.06 -2.21
CA PHE A 280 10.19 -9.61 -3.56
C PHE A 280 11.01 -8.31 -3.53
N LYS A 281 11.93 -8.14 -4.48
CA LYS A 281 12.71 -6.90 -4.64
C LYS A 281 11.88 -5.78 -5.28
N ALA A 282 11.05 -6.13 -6.26
CA ALA A 282 10.10 -5.25 -6.90
C ALA A 282 8.67 -5.57 -6.42
N ARG A 283 7.73 -4.69 -6.71
CA ARG A 283 6.30 -4.97 -6.47
C ARG A 283 5.91 -6.22 -7.26
N PRO A 284 5.44 -7.28 -6.60
CA PRO A 284 5.04 -8.49 -7.30
C PRO A 284 3.77 -8.23 -8.11
N SER A 285 3.70 -8.86 -9.27
CA SER A 285 2.49 -8.94 -10.07
C SER A 285 1.45 -9.83 -9.38
N ILE A 286 0.18 -9.70 -9.80
CA ILE A 286 -0.90 -10.57 -9.34
C ILE A 286 -0.53 -12.04 -9.53
N VAL A 287 -0.02 -12.40 -10.71
CA VAL A 287 0.37 -13.77 -11.04
C VAL A 287 1.48 -14.31 -10.13
N GLU A 288 2.47 -13.49 -9.77
CA GLU A 288 3.54 -13.91 -8.86
C GLU A 288 3.00 -14.16 -7.45
N VAL A 289 2.10 -13.29 -6.96
CA VAL A 289 1.46 -13.48 -5.66
C VAL A 289 0.56 -14.71 -5.67
N GLU A 290 -0.22 -14.91 -6.73
CA GLU A 290 -1.05 -16.09 -6.95
C GLU A 290 -0.21 -17.37 -6.88
N ASN A 291 0.90 -17.43 -7.61
CA ASN A 291 1.77 -18.59 -7.62
C ASN A 291 2.31 -18.92 -6.21
N VAL A 292 2.69 -17.90 -5.42
CA VAL A 292 3.13 -18.10 -4.04
C VAL A 292 2.01 -18.74 -3.21
N LEU A 293 0.80 -18.21 -3.32
CA LEU A 293 -0.33 -18.66 -2.53
C LEU A 293 -0.83 -20.04 -2.97
N TYR A 294 -0.79 -20.34 -4.27
CA TYR A 294 -1.07 -21.68 -4.78
C TYR A 294 -0.09 -22.73 -4.26
N ASN A 295 1.21 -22.43 -4.35
CA ASN A 295 2.22 -23.34 -3.85
C ASN A 295 2.04 -23.63 -2.36
N LEU A 296 1.70 -22.59 -1.57
CA LEU A 296 1.40 -22.75 -0.15
C LEU A 296 0.18 -23.65 0.09
N MET A 297 -0.88 -23.46 -0.69
CA MET A 297 -2.10 -24.27 -0.58
C MET A 297 -1.86 -25.73 -1.02
N ALA A 298 -1.08 -25.93 -2.09
CA ALA A 298 -0.71 -27.26 -2.56
C ALA A 298 0.12 -28.04 -1.54
N VAL A 299 1.11 -27.39 -0.92
CA VAL A 299 1.94 -28.00 0.14
C VAL A 299 1.11 -28.36 1.37
N ASN A 300 0.13 -27.55 1.71
CA ASN A 300 -0.73 -27.73 2.89
C ASN A 300 -1.98 -28.56 2.63
N SER A 301 -2.19 -29.06 1.40
CA SER A 301 -3.37 -29.83 1.08
C SER A 301 -3.36 -31.19 1.80
N PRO A 302 -4.53 -31.71 2.21
CA PRO A 302 -4.63 -33.04 2.84
C PRO A 302 -4.05 -34.15 1.95
N ILE A 303 -4.20 -34.03 0.63
CA ILE A 303 -3.70 -34.98 -0.34
C ILE A 303 -2.16 -35.01 -0.34
N THR A 304 -1.52 -33.85 -0.34
CA THR A 304 -0.06 -33.74 -0.31
C THR A 304 0.52 -34.23 1.03
N LYS A 305 -0.16 -33.88 2.15
CA LYS A 305 0.21 -34.40 3.47
C LYS A 305 0.09 -35.92 3.56
N SER A 306 -0.99 -36.50 3.02
CA SER A 306 -1.18 -37.94 2.97
C SER A 306 -0.12 -38.63 2.08
N ALA A 307 0.19 -38.06 0.91
CA ALA A 307 1.22 -38.60 0.02
C ALA A 307 2.62 -38.55 0.66
N LYS A 308 2.94 -37.46 1.37
CA LYS A 308 4.20 -37.34 2.13
C LYS A 308 4.28 -38.34 3.26
N PHE A 309 3.18 -38.49 4.03
CA PHE A 309 3.09 -39.49 5.09
C PHE A 309 3.30 -40.91 4.57
N LEU A 310 2.67 -41.27 3.44
CA LEU A 310 2.85 -42.59 2.82
C LEU A 310 4.29 -42.78 2.34
N LYS A 311 4.93 -41.74 1.76
CA LYS A 311 6.32 -41.81 1.33
C LYS A 311 7.26 -42.01 2.52
N ASP A 312 7.05 -41.29 3.64
CA ASP A 312 7.85 -41.40 4.85
C ASP A 312 7.67 -42.77 5.51
N LEU A 313 6.45 -43.36 5.47
CA LEU A 313 6.15 -44.71 5.94
C LEU A 313 6.93 -45.75 5.11
N VAL A 314 6.93 -45.62 3.78
CA VAL A 314 7.63 -46.55 2.90
C VAL A 314 9.14 -46.45 3.05
N SER A 315 9.69 -45.22 3.25
CA SER A 315 11.12 -45.03 3.49
C SER A 315 11.59 -45.62 4.82
N ASN A 316 10.77 -45.51 5.89
CA ASN A 316 11.06 -46.10 7.20
C ASN A 316 11.01 -47.64 7.21
N VAL A 317 10.19 -48.22 6.34
CA VAL A 317 10.11 -49.70 6.20
C VAL A 317 11.32 -50.25 5.41
N ARG A 318 11.85 -49.46 4.43
CA ARG A 318 13.07 -49.83 3.67
C ARG A 318 14.39 -49.62 4.38
N GLY A 319 14.42 -48.81 5.43
CA GLY A 319 15.61 -48.49 6.23
C GLY A 319 15.90 -49.50 7.35
N LYS A 320 15.10 -50.58 7.53
CA LYS A 320 15.34 -51.68 8.47
C LYS A 320 15.62 -52.95 7.73
N LYS A 321 16.76 -53.00 7.02
CA LYS A 321 17.42 -54.26 6.61
C LYS A 321 18.89 -54.11 6.88
#